data_33b4cbc9179ba82b8a4b0dd26f3cc330
#
_entry.id   33b4cbc9179ba82b8a4b0dd26f3cc330
#
_cell.length_a   1.000
_cell.length_b   1.000
_cell.length_c   1.000
_cell.angle_alpha   90.00
_cell.angle_beta   90.00
_cell.angle_gamma   90.00
#
_symmetry.space_group_name_H-M   'P 1'
#
loop_
_entity.id
_entity.type
_entity.pdbx_description
1 polymer ?
#
loop_
_entity_poly.entity_id
_entity_poly.type
_entity_poly.pdbx_seq_one_letter_code
_entity_poly.pdbx_strand_id
1 'polypeptide(L)'
;MIEIKHLKTLQALRNCGSLAAAAATLHQTQSALSHQFSDLEQRLGFRLFVRKSQPLRFTPQGEILLQLANQVLPQIASALQSCNEPQQTKLRIAIECHSCIQWLTPALENFRQKWPQVEMDFTSGVTFDPQPSLQQGELDLVLTSDILPRSGLHYSPMFDFEVRLVLAPDHPLAAKTRVTPEDLATETLLIYPVQRSRLDIWRHFLQPAGISPQLKSVDNTLLLIQMVAARMGIAALPHWVVESFERQ
;
A
#
# COMPACT_ATOMS: atom_id res chain seq x y z
N MET A 1 23.41 -20.54 12.92
CA MET A 1 22.95 -19.83 11.70
C MET A 1 21.42 -19.94 11.63
N ILE A 2 20.73 -18.91 11.18
CA ILE A 2 19.27 -18.93 10.93
C ILE A 2 19.00 -19.71 9.64
N GLU A 3 17.93 -20.50 9.62
CA GLU A 3 17.48 -21.30 8.49
C GLU A 3 16.03 -20.93 8.13
N ILE A 4 15.61 -21.20 6.90
CA ILE A 4 14.25 -20.92 6.42
C ILE A 4 13.16 -21.54 7.32
N LYS A 5 13.41 -22.74 7.85
CA LYS A 5 12.49 -23.40 8.79
C LYS A 5 12.22 -22.55 10.03
N HIS A 6 13.26 -21.85 10.55
CA HIS A 6 13.11 -20.97 11.71
C HIS A 6 12.22 -19.77 11.42
N LEU A 7 12.37 -19.17 10.22
CA LEU A 7 11.53 -18.04 9.78
C LEU A 7 10.06 -18.48 9.60
N LYS A 8 9.82 -19.63 8.95
CA LYS A 8 8.48 -20.22 8.82
C LYS A 8 7.84 -20.47 10.19
N THR A 9 8.61 -20.95 11.14
CA THR A 9 8.12 -21.23 12.49
C THR A 9 7.78 -19.94 13.26
N LEU A 10 8.60 -18.89 13.13
CA LEU A 10 8.29 -17.56 13.72
C LEU A 10 6.99 -16.99 13.17
N GLN A 11 6.78 -17.07 11.86
CA GLN A 11 5.57 -16.58 11.20
C GLN A 11 4.33 -17.39 11.64
N ALA A 12 4.42 -18.74 11.64
CA ALA A 12 3.33 -19.60 12.12
C ALA A 12 2.98 -19.30 13.57
N LEU A 13 3.98 -19.06 14.42
CA LEU A 13 3.77 -18.75 15.83
C LEU A 13 3.06 -17.39 16.05
N ARG A 14 3.40 -16.39 15.25
CA ARG A 14 2.69 -15.09 15.26
C ARG A 14 1.21 -15.27 14.87
N ASN A 15 0.95 -16.02 13.82
CA ASN A 15 -0.40 -16.20 13.28
C ASN A 15 -1.29 -17.06 14.20
N CYS A 16 -0.71 -18.07 14.84
CA CYS A 16 -1.44 -19.01 15.69
C CYS A 16 -1.49 -18.63 17.17
N GLY A 17 -0.63 -17.73 17.63
CA GLY A 17 -0.59 -17.23 19.02
C GLY A 17 -0.11 -18.25 20.08
N SER A 18 0.11 -19.52 19.72
CA SER A 18 0.61 -20.54 20.63
C SER A 18 1.51 -21.57 19.94
N LEU A 19 2.45 -22.15 20.70
CA LEU A 19 3.36 -23.21 20.21
C LEU A 19 2.60 -24.46 19.75
N ALA A 20 1.52 -24.84 20.46
CA ALA A 20 0.73 -26.01 20.10
C ALA A 20 0.02 -25.83 18.74
N ALA A 21 -0.64 -24.68 18.55
CA ALA A 21 -1.33 -24.37 17.30
C ALA A 21 -0.35 -24.21 16.11
N ALA A 22 0.78 -23.53 16.34
CA ALA A 22 1.83 -23.40 15.32
C ALA A 22 2.43 -24.76 14.93
N ALA A 23 2.64 -25.65 15.90
CA ALA A 23 3.12 -27.00 15.63
C ALA A 23 2.13 -27.81 14.79
N ALA A 24 0.83 -27.75 15.09
CA ALA A 24 -0.21 -28.37 14.28
C ALA A 24 -0.20 -27.83 12.84
N THR A 25 -0.12 -26.52 12.64
CA THR A 25 -0.06 -25.88 11.31
C THR A 25 1.18 -26.31 10.52
N LEU A 26 2.30 -26.55 11.19
CA LEU A 26 3.55 -26.96 10.56
C LEU A 26 3.73 -28.49 10.48
N HIS A 27 2.71 -29.27 10.86
CA HIS A 27 2.74 -30.74 10.92
C HIS A 27 3.92 -31.27 11.77
N GLN A 28 4.18 -30.62 12.91
CA GLN A 28 5.23 -30.99 13.85
C GLN A 28 4.65 -31.19 15.27
N THR A 29 5.44 -31.78 16.15
CA THR A 29 5.06 -31.83 17.58
C THR A 29 5.45 -30.55 18.30
N GLN A 30 4.68 -30.19 19.32
CA GLN A 30 4.99 -29.01 20.15
C GLN A 30 6.38 -29.11 20.80
N SER A 31 6.80 -30.33 21.20
CA SER A 31 8.13 -30.57 21.77
C SER A 31 9.24 -30.31 20.77
N ALA A 32 9.08 -30.77 19.51
CA ALA A 32 10.05 -30.51 18.44
C ALA A 32 10.20 -29.01 18.17
N LEU A 33 9.08 -28.29 18.10
CA LEU A 33 9.09 -26.83 17.91
C LEU A 33 9.75 -26.10 19.08
N SER A 34 9.44 -26.51 20.31
CA SER A 34 10.04 -25.94 21.51
C SER A 34 11.56 -26.16 21.55
N HIS A 35 12.00 -27.36 21.18
CA HIS A 35 13.43 -27.71 21.09
C HIS A 35 14.12 -26.89 20.00
N GLN A 36 13.53 -26.78 18.81
CA GLN A 36 14.04 -25.98 17.71
C GLN A 36 14.28 -24.50 18.12
N PHE A 37 13.33 -23.91 18.84
CA PHE A 37 13.51 -22.54 19.33
C PHE A 37 14.55 -22.43 20.44
N SER A 38 14.61 -23.39 21.36
CA SER A 38 15.62 -23.41 22.42
C SER A 38 17.02 -23.45 21.85
N ASP A 39 17.25 -24.31 20.86
CA ASP A 39 18.53 -24.42 20.15
C ASP A 39 18.87 -23.15 19.36
N LEU A 40 17.86 -22.54 18.72
CA LEU A 40 18.06 -21.30 17.98
C LEU A 40 18.44 -20.16 18.92
N GLU A 41 17.70 -19.98 20.03
CA GLU A 41 17.99 -18.97 21.05
C GLU A 41 19.35 -19.15 21.68
N GLN A 42 19.75 -20.39 21.96
CA GLN A 42 21.08 -20.71 22.49
C GLN A 42 22.19 -20.33 21.50
N ARG A 43 22.02 -20.64 20.20
CA ARG A 43 22.98 -20.28 19.14
C ARG A 43 23.07 -18.79 18.88
N LEU A 44 21.95 -18.06 19.03
CA LEU A 44 21.89 -16.61 18.82
C LEU A 44 22.34 -15.80 20.05
N GLY A 45 22.34 -16.41 21.24
CA GLY A 45 22.71 -15.77 22.48
C GLY A 45 21.64 -14.82 23.05
N PHE A 46 20.42 -14.83 22.49
CA PHE A 46 19.30 -14.02 22.97
C PHE A 46 17.97 -14.75 22.83
N ARG A 47 16.98 -14.28 23.59
CA ARG A 47 15.61 -14.83 23.56
C ARG A 47 14.78 -14.20 22.45
N LEU A 48 13.92 -15.04 21.83
CA LEU A 48 12.96 -14.61 20.80
C LEU A 48 11.57 -14.37 21.37
N PHE A 49 11.26 -15.01 22.51
CA PHE A 49 9.95 -14.93 23.16
C PHE A 49 10.07 -14.59 24.65
N VAL A 50 9.04 -13.93 25.16
CA VAL A 50 8.87 -13.71 26.60
C VAL A 50 8.33 -15.01 27.21
N ARG A 51 9.07 -15.60 28.15
CA ARG A 51 8.67 -16.86 28.81
C ARG A 51 7.33 -16.70 29.53
N LYS A 52 6.49 -17.73 29.45
CA LYS A 52 5.19 -17.84 30.16
C LYS A 52 4.20 -16.71 29.84
N SER A 53 4.36 -15.98 28.73
CA SER A 53 3.34 -15.03 28.29
C SER A 53 2.16 -15.75 27.63
N GLN A 54 0.94 -15.39 28.00
CA GLN A 54 -0.30 -15.81 27.34
C GLN A 54 -1.12 -14.53 27.04
N PRO A 55 -1.33 -14.15 25.77
CA PRO A 55 -0.80 -14.78 24.57
C PRO A 55 0.72 -14.65 24.46
N LEU A 56 1.32 -15.49 23.58
CA LEU A 56 2.77 -15.50 23.34
C LEU A 56 3.23 -14.13 22.83
N ARG A 57 4.28 -13.57 23.44
CA ARG A 57 4.87 -12.29 23.08
C ARG A 57 6.30 -12.47 22.56
N PHE A 58 6.61 -11.79 21.48
CA PHE A 58 7.97 -11.71 20.95
C PHE A 58 8.79 -10.71 21.77
N THR A 59 10.09 -10.94 21.86
CA THR A 59 11.07 -9.94 22.30
C THR A 59 11.34 -8.94 21.18
N PRO A 60 11.99 -7.78 21.42
CA PRO A 60 12.43 -6.89 20.34
C PRO A 60 13.26 -7.60 19.27
N GLN A 61 14.14 -8.51 19.67
CA GLN A 61 14.95 -9.34 18.77
C GLN A 61 14.07 -10.32 17.98
N GLY A 62 13.07 -10.91 18.62
CA GLY A 62 12.08 -11.77 17.96
C GLY A 62 11.25 -11.04 16.92
N GLU A 63 10.84 -9.80 17.20
CA GLU A 63 10.12 -8.95 16.23
C GLU A 63 11.00 -8.61 15.01
N ILE A 64 12.29 -8.33 15.18
CA ILE A 64 13.23 -8.10 14.07
C ILE A 64 13.30 -9.34 13.15
N LEU A 65 13.44 -10.53 13.73
CA LEU A 65 13.48 -11.76 12.95
C LEU A 65 12.12 -12.12 12.31
N LEU A 66 11.01 -11.75 12.94
CA LEU A 66 9.70 -11.89 12.35
C LEU A 66 9.50 -10.95 11.15
N GLN A 67 9.98 -9.70 11.24
CA GLN A 67 9.99 -8.78 10.09
C GLN A 67 10.82 -9.36 8.94
N LEU A 68 11.99 -9.92 9.23
CA LEU A 68 12.80 -10.61 8.22
C LEU A 68 12.04 -11.80 7.60
N ALA A 69 11.34 -12.60 8.42
CA ALA A 69 10.52 -13.71 7.93
C ALA A 69 9.44 -13.24 6.95
N ASN A 70 8.74 -12.16 7.30
CA ASN A 70 7.70 -11.59 6.46
C ASN A 70 8.23 -10.99 5.15
N GLN A 71 9.48 -10.57 5.10
CA GLN A 71 10.14 -10.07 3.89
C GLN A 71 10.68 -11.21 3.00
N VAL A 72 11.33 -12.19 3.60
CA VAL A 72 12.10 -13.19 2.85
C VAL A 72 11.25 -14.39 2.40
N LEU A 73 10.29 -14.85 3.22
CA LEU A 73 9.49 -16.03 2.88
C LEU A 73 8.65 -15.86 1.62
N PRO A 74 7.96 -14.72 1.39
CA PRO A 74 7.25 -14.48 0.13
C PRO A 74 8.18 -14.45 -1.08
N GLN A 75 9.37 -13.85 -0.96
CA GLN A 75 10.36 -13.81 -2.04
C GLN A 75 10.83 -15.23 -2.43
N ILE A 76 11.08 -16.07 -1.43
CA ILE A 76 11.42 -17.48 -1.68
C ILE A 76 10.25 -18.21 -2.34
N ALA A 77 9.02 -18.00 -1.87
CA ALA A 77 7.85 -18.62 -2.46
C ALA A 77 7.66 -18.18 -3.93
N SER A 78 7.78 -16.89 -4.21
CA SER A 78 7.71 -16.33 -5.56
C SER A 78 8.80 -16.89 -6.49
N ALA A 79 10.03 -16.99 -6.01
CA ALA A 79 11.13 -17.56 -6.79
C ALA A 79 10.90 -19.04 -7.11
N LEU A 80 10.43 -19.83 -6.15
CA LEU A 80 10.09 -21.23 -6.36
C LEU A 80 8.92 -21.42 -7.31
N GLN A 81 7.90 -20.56 -7.23
CA GLN A 81 6.77 -20.55 -8.16
C GLN A 81 7.25 -20.26 -9.58
N SER A 82 8.08 -19.23 -9.77
CA SER A 82 8.68 -18.90 -11.07
C SER A 82 9.55 -20.03 -11.66
N CYS A 83 10.13 -20.87 -10.82
CA CYS A 83 10.87 -22.06 -11.27
C CYS A 83 9.97 -23.19 -11.76
N ASN A 84 8.73 -23.27 -11.29
CA ASN A 84 7.79 -24.37 -11.54
C ASN A 84 6.75 -24.06 -12.62
N GLU A 85 6.52 -22.79 -12.96
CA GLU A 85 5.57 -22.42 -13.99
C GLU A 85 6.20 -22.43 -15.38
N PRO A 86 5.54 -23.05 -16.41
CA PRO A 86 5.93 -22.84 -17.79
C PRO A 86 5.70 -21.36 -18.09
N GLN A 87 6.77 -20.67 -18.43
CA GLN A 87 6.97 -19.26 -18.77
C GLN A 87 5.75 -18.44 -19.26
N GLN A 88 4.65 -18.39 -18.53
CA GLN A 88 3.75 -17.24 -18.63
C GLN A 88 4.29 -16.20 -17.65
N THR A 89 5.02 -15.26 -18.19
CA THR A 89 5.52 -14.14 -17.40
C THR A 89 4.33 -13.31 -16.96
N LYS A 90 4.02 -13.29 -15.66
CA LYS A 90 2.99 -12.42 -15.09
C LYS A 90 3.62 -11.10 -14.68
N LEU A 91 2.96 -10.01 -15.03
CA LEU A 91 3.30 -8.67 -14.55
C LEU A 91 2.20 -8.21 -13.58
N ARG A 92 2.51 -8.24 -12.30
CA ARG A 92 1.58 -7.87 -11.20
C ARG A 92 1.71 -6.39 -10.92
N ILE A 93 0.65 -5.66 -11.20
CA ILE A 93 0.62 -4.20 -11.17
C ILE A 93 -0.34 -3.73 -10.07
N ALA A 94 0.09 -2.83 -9.21
CA ALA A 94 -0.80 -2.06 -8.36
C ALA A 94 -0.87 -0.60 -8.83
N ILE A 95 -2.08 -0.06 -8.78
CA ILE A 95 -2.34 1.35 -9.10
C ILE A 95 -2.81 2.01 -7.82
N GLU A 96 -1.95 2.80 -7.20
CA GLU A 96 -2.27 3.53 -5.97
C GLU A 96 -3.18 4.73 -6.25
N CYS A 97 -3.04 5.34 -7.42
CA CYS A 97 -3.92 6.41 -7.88
C CYS A 97 -5.20 5.82 -8.48
N HIS A 98 -6.33 5.93 -7.80
CA HIS A 98 -7.61 5.35 -8.22
C HIS A 98 -8.12 5.78 -9.60
N SER A 99 -7.62 6.87 -10.13
CA SER A 99 -8.10 7.45 -11.39
C SER A 99 -7.08 7.39 -12.52
N CYS A 100 -5.94 6.73 -12.30
CA CYS A 100 -4.88 6.61 -13.31
C CYS A 100 -5.27 5.71 -14.49
N ILE A 101 -6.30 4.90 -14.36
CA ILE A 101 -6.68 3.92 -15.38
C ILE A 101 -6.99 4.55 -16.73
N GLN A 102 -7.51 5.77 -16.75
CA GLN A 102 -7.91 6.46 -17.99
C GLN A 102 -6.72 6.71 -18.93
N TRP A 103 -5.62 7.26 -18.38
CA TRP A 103 -4.42 7.52 -19.19
C TRP A 103 -3.55 6.26 -19.32
N LEU A 104 -3.67 5.32 -18.40
CA LEU A 104 -2.90 4.08 -18.40
C LEU A 104 -3.38 3.08 -19.46
N THR A 105 -4.68 3.02 -19.74
CA THR A 105 -5.28 2.04 -20.67
C THR A 105 -4.57 2.00 -22.04
N PRO A 106 -4.29 3.12 -22.72
CA PRO A 106 -3.57 3.08 -24.02
C PRO A 106 -2.15 2.50 -23.88
N ALA A 107 -1.46 2.77 -22.78
CA ALA A 107 -0.13 2.23 -22.54
C ALA A 107 -0.18 0.71 -22.30
N LEU A 108 -1.18 0.21 -21.58
CA LEU A 108 -1.41 -1.21 -21.38
C LEU A 108 -1.76 -1.94 -22.67
N GLU A 109 -2.57 -1.34 -23.53
CA GLU A 109 -2.89 -1.89 -24.86
C GLU A 109 -1.63 -2.02 -25.73
N ASN A 110 -0.79 -0.98 -25.76
CA ASN A 110 0.47 -1.01 -26.50
C ASN A 110 1.43 -2.06 -25.90
N PHE A 111 1.51 -2.16 -24.59
CA PHE A 111 2.30 -3.20 -23.92
C PHE A 111 1.83 -4.60 -24.32
N ARG A 112 0.52 -4.88 -24.24
CA ARG A 112 -0.08 -6.17 -24.61
C ARG A 112 0.19 -6.55 -26.06
N GLN A 113 0.19 -5.56 -26.98
CA GLN A 113 0.51 -5.81 -28.40
C GLN A 113 1.98 -6.19 -28.60
N LYS A 114 2.90 -5.56 -27.86
CA LYS A 114 4.33 -5.84 -27.94
C LYS A 114 4.76 -7.12 -27.21
N TRP A 115 4.06 -7.46 -26.14
CA TRP A 115 4.42 -8.57 -25.23
C TRP A 115 3.20 -9.46 -24.97
N PRO A 116 2.62 -10.10 -26.00
CA PRO A 116 1.39 -10.88 -25.87
C PRO A 116 1.53 -12.09 -24.96
N GLN A 117 2.75 -12.55 -24.69
CA GLN A 117 3.05 -13.67 -23.78
C GLN A 117 3.04 -13.25 -22.30
N VAL A 118 2.99 -11.94 -22.00
CA VAL A 118 2.98 -11.44 -20.62
C VAL A 118 1.54 -11.22 -20.19
N GLU A 119 1.11 -11.97 -19.19
CA GLU A 119 -0.18 -11.76 -18.53
C GLU A 119 -0.06 -10.57 -17.57
N MET A 120 -0.92 -9.56 -17.72
CA MET A 120 -0.98 -8.44 -16.78
C MET A 120 -2.04 -8.73 -15.73
N ASP A 121 -1.64 -8.76 -14.48
CA ASP A 121 -2.52 -8.95 -13.33
C ASP A 121 -2.58 -7.66 -12.51
N PHE A 122 -3.81 -7.16 -12.32
CA PHE A 122 -4.06 -5.95 -11.54
C PHE A 122 -4.58 -6.37 -10.17
N THR A 123 -3.77 -6.18 -9.15
CA THR A 123 -4.17 -6.49 -7.79
C THR A 123 -5.20 -5.45 -7.33
N SER A 124 -6.44 -5.90 -7.16
CA SER A 124 -7.51 -5.15 -6.53
C SER A 124 -7.45 -5.31 -5.00
N GLY A 125 -7.83 -4.28 -4.26
CA GLY A 125 -7.86 -4.33 -2.79
C GLY A 125 -6.53 -4.06 -2.11
N VAL A 126 -5.56 -3.55 -2.84
CA VAL A 126 -4.33 -3.01 -2.25
C VAL A 126 -4.71 -1.81 -1.39
N THR A 127 -4.20 -1.78 -0.17
CA THR A 127 -4.30 -0.60 0.70
C THR A 127 -3.64 0.59 0.01
N PHE A 128 -3.89 1.81 0.49
CA PHE A 128 -3.23 3.03 -0.02
C PHE A 128 -1.70 3.07 0.24
N ASP A 129 -1.08 1.96 0.52
CA ASP A 129 0.38 1.78 0.59
C ASP A 129 0.76 0.40 0.00
N PRO A 130 0.92 0.28 -1.33
CA PRO A 130 1.29 -0.97 -2.00
C PRO A 130 2.81 -1.25 -1.95
N GLN A 131 3.62 -0.33 -1.45
CA GLN A 131 5.08 -0.45 -1.46
C GLN A 131 5.60 -1.65 -0.65
N PRO A 132 5.04 -2.03 0.52
CA PRO A 132 5.44 -3.25 1.21
C PRO A 132 5.27 -4.50 0.35
N SER A 133 4.17 -4.63 -0.38
CA SER A 133 3.92 -5.76 -1.29
C SER A 133 4.92 -5.80 -2.45
N LEU A 134 5.34 -4.62 -2.97
CA LEU A 134 6.41 -4.52 -3.96
C LEU A 134 7.75 -5.01 -3.39
N GLN A 135 8.11 -4.59 -2.17
CA GLN A 135 9.34 -5.05 -1.50
C GLN A 135 9.33 -6.55 -1.18
N GLN A 136 8.15 -7.12 -0.93
CA GLN A 136 7.96 -8.55 -0.66
C GLN A 136 7.93 -9.40 -1.93
N GLY A 137 7.96 -8.78 -3.12
CA GLY A 137 7.87 -9.48 -4.40
C GLY A 137 6.48 -10.02 -4.71
N GLU A 138 5.45 -9.52 -4.04
CA GLU A 138 4.04 -9.81 -4.35
C GLU A 138 3.54 -8.98 -5.54
N LEU A 139 4.17 -7.86 -5.78
CA LEU A 139 3.98 -6.96 -6.92
C LEU A 139 5.29 -6.78 -7.69
N ASP A 140 5.19 -6.50 -8.97
CA ASP A 140 6.33 -6.21 -9.85
C ASP A 140 6.41 -4.72 -10.17
N LEU A 141 5.27 -4.02 -10.20
CA LEU A 141 5.16 -2.61 -10.52
C LEU A 141 4.09 -1.92 -9.68
N VAL A 142 4.38 -0.71 -9.23
CA VAL A 142 3.43 0.19 -8.57
C VAL A 142 3.43 1.53 -9.29
N LEU A 143 2.24 1.97 -9.69
CA LEU A 143 2.00 3.32 -10.17
C LEU A 143 1.53 4.18 -9.00
N THR A 144 2.32 5.18 -8.65
CA THR A 144 2.06 6.06 -7.52
C THR A 144 2.39 7.51 -7.86
N SER A 145 1.71 8.44 -7.24
CA SER A 145 2.06 9.88 -7.24
C SER A 145 2.91 10.25 -6.02
N ASP A 146 3.22 9.29 -5.15
CA ASP A 146 3.83 9.55 -3.85
C ASP A 146 5.17 8.81 -3.73
N ILE A 147 6.25 9.58 -3.70
CA ILE A 147 7.60 9.04 -3.58
C ILE A 147 7.92 8.92 -2.09
N LEU A 148 7.85 7.70 -1.56
CA LEU A 148 8.32 7.35 -0.23
C LEU A 148 9.63 6.58 -0.35
N PRO A 149 10.80 7.23 -0.17
CA PRO A 149 12.09 6.58 -0.35
C PRO A 149 12.21 5.33 0.55
N ARG A 150 12.35 4.17 -0.07
CA ARG A 150 12.55 2.88 0.62
C ARG A 150 13.70 2.13 -0.03
N SER A 151 14.50 1.47 0.80
CA SER A 151 15.60 0.64 0.31
C SER A 151 15.10 -0.47 -0.60
N GLY A 152 15.78 -0.70 -1.72
CA GLY A 152 15.46 -1.75 -2.67
C GLY A 152 14.34 -1.40 -3.67
N LEU A 153 13.77 -0.18 -3.64
CA LEU A 153 12.83 0.29 -4.66
C LEU A 153 13.51 1.31 -5.58
N HIS A 154 13.17 1.21 -6.87
CA HIS A 154 13.57 2.16 -7.89
C HIS A 154 12.36 2.98 -8.32
N TYR A 155 12.52 4.30 -8.38
CA TYR A 155 11.48 5.23 -8.81
C TYR A 155 11.84 5.85 -10.15
N SER A 156 10.95 5.73 -11.12
CA SER A 156 11.08 6.37 -12.44
C SER A 156 10.00 7.42 -12.59
N PRO A 157 10.34 8.71 -12.69
CA PRO A 157 9.35 9.75 -12.96
C PRO A 157 8.79 9.54 -14.38
N MET A 158 7.48 9.68 -14.53
CA MET A 158 6.80 9.51 -15.82
C MET A 158 6.40 10.86 -16.40
N PHE A 159 5.66 11.68 -15.66
CA PHE A 159 5.21 13.00 -16.07
C PHE A 159 4.73 13.81 -14.85
N ASP A 160 4.67 15.13 -15.01
CA ASP A 160 4.07 16.03 -14.06
C ASP A 160 2.57 16.21 -14.35
N PHE A 161 1.77 16.52 -13.33
CA PHE A 161 0.34 16.74 -13.49
C PHE A 161 -0.16 17.88 -12.60
N GLU A 162 -1.29 18.45 -13.01
CA GLU A 162 -1.99 19.47 -12.24
C GLU A 162 -3.01 18.84 -11.29
N VAL A 163 -3.05 19.36 -10.06
CA VAL A 163 -4.15 19.13 -9.12
C VAL A 163 -5.12 20.29 -9.20
N ARG A 164 -6.39 20.00 -9.45
CA ARG A 164 -7.46 20.98 -9.58
C ARG A 164 -8.40 20.90 -8.39
N LEU A 165 -8.87 22.07 -7.94
CA LEU A 165 -9.94 22.17 -6.96
C LEU A 165 -11.26 21.88 -7.65
N VAL A 166 -12.04 20.97 -7.09
CA VAL A 166 -13.33 20.51 -7.63
C VAL A 166 -14.44 20.98 -6.72
N LEU A 167 -15.41 21.69 -7.30
CA LEU A 167 -16.52 22.34 -6.63
C LEU A 167 -17.82 22.00 -7.35
N ALA A 168 -18.96 22.08 -6.65
CA ALA A 168 -20.25 22.14 -7.32
C ALA A 168 -20.34 23.42 -8.18
N PRO A 169 -21.03 23.41 -9.35
CA PRO A 169 -21.05 24.55 -10.26
C PRO A 169 -21.57 25.87 -9.65
N ASP A 170 -22.46 25.79 -8.68
CA ASP A 170 -23.06 26.89 -7.96
C ASP A 170 -22.43 27.19 -6.59
N HIS A 171 -21.24 26.59 -6.34
CA HIS A 171 -20.50 26.87 -5.12
C HIS A 171 -19.97 28.30 -5.12
N PRO A 172 -20.02 29.04 -3.98
CA PRO A 172 -19.56 30.45 -3.93
C PRO A 172 -18.11 30.63 -4.42
N LEU A 173 -17.25 29.67 -4.19
CA LEU A 173 -15.85 29.71 -4.66
C LEU A 173 -15.72 29.57 -6.19
N ALA A 174 -16.71 29.03 -6.89
CA ALA A 174 -16.69 28.91 -8.35
C ALA A 174 -16.72 30.27 -9.08
N ALA A 175 -17.25 31.31 -8.43
CA ALA A 175 -17.26 32.66 -8.95
C ALA A 175 -15.93 33.41 -8.78
N LYS A 176 -14.99 32.87 -8.00
CA LYS A 176 -13.69 33.52 -7.77
C LYS A 176 -12.72 33.25 -8.90
N THR A 177 -12.00 34.25 -9.33
CA THR A 177 -10.91 34.13 -10.30
C THR A 177 -9.70 33.41 -9.71
N ARG A 178 -9.56 33.48 -8.38
CA ARG A 178 -8.49 32.82 -7.62
C ARG A 178 -8.99 32.41 -6.25
N VAL A 179 -8.77 31.17 -5.88
CA VAL A 179 -9.03 30.63 -4.54
C VAL A 179 -7.75 30.70 -3.73
N THR A 180 -7.85 31.16 -2.48
CA THR A 180 -6.73 31.21 -1.52
C THR A 180 -6.90 30.13 -0.46
N PRO A 181 -5.84 29.77 0.30
CA PRO A 181 -5.97 28.80 1.39
C PRO A 181 -7.02 29.20 2.44
N GLU A 182 -7.15 30.51 2.74
CA GLU A 182 -8.10 31.04 3.72
C GLU A 182 -9.56 30.80 3.29
N ASP A 183 -9.82 30.78 2.00
CA ASP A 183 -11.13 30.47 1.45
C ASP A 183 -11.60 29.06 1.78
N LEU A 184 -10.66 28.16 2.02
CA LEU A 184 -10.94 26.77 2.34
C LEU A 184 -11.07 26.51 3.86
N ALA A 185 -10.81 27.50 4.71
CA ALA A 185 -10.78 27.35 6.16
C ALA A 185 -12.10 26.81 6.75
N THR A 186 -13.23 27.20 6.17
CA THR A 186 -14.57 26.83 6.63
C THR A 186 -15.22 25.71 5.81
N GLU A 187 -14.50 25.24 4.77
CA GLU A 187 -15.01 24.20 3.88
C GLU A 187 -14.79 22.79 4.44
N THR A 188 -15.57 21.83 3.96
CA THR A 188 -15.30 20.41 4.17
C THR A 188 -14.51 19.88 2.99
N LEU A 189 -13.23 19.51 3.21
CA LEU A 189 -12.38 18.92 2.19
C LEU A 189 -12.54 17.40 2.19
N LEU A 190 -13.04 16.87 1.08
CA LEU A 190 -13.15 15.44 0.83
C LEU A 190 -11.79 14.91 0.36
N ILE A 191 -11.25 13.90 1.03
CA ILE A 191 -9.91 13.37 0.79
C ILE A 191 -9.92 11.86 0.73
N TYR A 192 -8.91 11.27 0.11
CA TYR A 192 -8.65 9.83 0.26
C TYR A 192 -8.17 9.50 1.69
N PRO A 193 -8.38 8.26 2.17
CA PRO A 193 -7.97 7.81 3.51
C PRO A 193 -6.45 7.57 3.61
N VAL A 194 -5.66 8.60 3.29
CA VAL A 194 -4.21 8.61 3.38
C VAL A 194 -3.74 9.63 4.42
N GLN A 195 -2.47 9.55 4.81
CA GLN A 195 -1.87 10.56 5.69
C GLN A 195 -1.92 11.93 5.01
N ARG A 196 -2.22 12.98 5.78
CA ARG A 196 -2.31 14.37 5.27
C ARG A 196 -1.05 14.81 4.53
N SER A 197 0.12 14.39 5.01
CA SER A 197 1.42 14.67 4.40
C SER A 197 1.57 14.11 2.98
N ARG A 198 0.70 13.18 2.56
CA ARG A 198 0.67 12.62 1.21
C ARG A 198 -0.25 13.37 0.25
N LEU A 199 -1.08 14.29 0.75
CA LEU A 199 -2.01 15.08 -0.04
C LEU A 199 -1.32 16.35 -0.58
N ASP A 200 -1.26 16.52 -1.91
CA ASP A 200 -0.61 17.68 -2.55
C ASP A 200 -1.25 19.00 -2.12
N ILE A 201 -2.59 19.06 -2.04
CA ILE A 201 -3.29 20.24 -1.54
C ILE A 201 -2.87 20.60 -0.11
N TRP A 202 -2.59 19.58 0.72
CA TRP A 202 -2.12 19.82 2.07
C TRP A 202 -0.69 20.36 2.06
N ARG A 203 0.23 19.67 1.38
CA ARG A 203 1.67 20.00 1.35
C ARG A 203 1.98 21.34 0.74
N HIS A 204 1.31 21.66 -0.37
CA HIS A 204 1.67 22.79 -1.22
C HIS A 204 0.75 24.00 -1.09
N PHE A 205 -0.43 23.84 -0.47
CA PHE A 205 -1.41 24.91 -0.43
C PHE A 205 -1.88 25.24 1.00
N LEU A 206 -2.32 24.25 1.78
CA LEU A 206 -2.92 24.49 3.09
C LEU A 206 -1.89 24.61 4.21
N GLN A 207 -0.94 23.68 4.29
CA GLN A 207 0.06 23.63 5.36
C GLN A 207 0.96 24.86 5.39
N PRO A 208 1.48 25.39 4.25
CA PRO A 208 2.28 26.61 4.26
C PRO A 208 1.54 27.86 4.77
N ALA A 209 0.21 27.90 4.60
CA ALA A 209 -0.66 28.96 5.09
C ALA A 209 -1.18 28.74 6.51
N GLY A 210 -0.89 27.60 7.12
CA GLY A 210 -1.39 27.26 8.45
C GLY A 210 -2.91 26.99 8.50
N ILE A 211 -3.54 26.70 7.35
CA ILE A 211 -4.99 26.47 7.23
C ILE A 211 -5.30 25.00 7.38
N SER A 212 -6.33 24.67 8.17
CA SER A 212 -6.77 23.30 8.45
C SER A 212 -8.28 23.19 8.37
N PRO A 213 -8.84 22.94 7.18
CA PRO A 213 -10.28 22.74 7.00
C PRO A 213 -10.76 21.45 7.65
N GLN A 214 -12.08 21.29 7.73
CA GLN A 214 -12.66 20.01 8.11
C GLN A 214 -12.34 18.94 7.05
N LEU A 215 -11.82 17.78 7.46
CA LEU A 215 -11.52 16.69 6.55
C LEU A 215 -12.55 15.57 6.66
N LYS A 216 -12.97 15.03 5.52
CA LYS A 216 -13.84 13.85 5.43
C LYS A 216 -13.24 12.84 4.46
N SER A 217 -12.92 11.66 4.96
CA SER A 217 -12.31 10.58 4.16
C SER A 217 -13.36 9.89 3.29
N VAL A 218 -13.01 9.66 2.03
CA VAL A 218 -13.78 8.92 1.03
C VAL A 218 -12.82 8.04 0.24
N ASP A 219 -13.04 6.74 0.22
CA ASP A 219 -12.14 5.75 -0.37
C ASP A 219 -12.39 5.48 -1.86
N ASN A 220 -13.48 6.01 -2.40
CA ASN A 220 -13.89 5.80 -3.79
C ASN A 220 -13.99 7.14 -4.54
N THR A 221 -13.27 7.26 -5.66
CA THR A 221 -13.21 8.49 -6.47
C THR A 221 -14.57 8.89 -7.01
N LEU A 222 -15.37 7.95 -7.52
CA LEU A 222 -16.69 8.25 -8.06
C LEU A 222 -17.62 8.78 -6.96
N LEU A 223 -17.63 8.12 -5.80
CA LEU A 223 -18.40 8.59 -4.65
C LEU A 223 -17.96 10.00 -4.23
N LEU A 224 -16.64 10.24 -4.17
CA LEU A 224 -16.07 11.54 -3.82
C LEU A 224 -16.59 12.64 -4.77
N ILE A 225 -16.57 12.42 -6.09
CA ILE A 225 -17.07 13.37 -7.08
C ILE A 225 -18.58 13.58 -6.94
N GLN A 226 -19.37 12.53 -6.71
CA GLN A 226 -20.79 12.64 -6.47
C GLN A 226 -21.11 13.44 -5.19
N MET A 227 -20.30 13.28 -4.15
CA MET A 227 -20.45 14.08 -2.92
C MET A 227 -20.12 15.55 -3.15
N VAL A 228 -19.11 15.87 -4.00
CA VAL A 228 -18.86 17.27 -4.40
C VAL A 228 -20.06 17.83 -5.17
N ALA A 229 -20.57 17.11 -6.15
CA ALA A 229 -21.75 17.52 -6.92
C ALA A 229 -22.99 17.71 -6.03
N ALA A 230 -23.14 16.91 -4.97
CA ALA A 230 -24.20 17.03 -3.96
C ALA A 230 -23.93 18.11 -2.90
N ARG A 231 -22.90 18.95 -3.04
CA ARG A 231 -22.51 20.02 -2.09
C ARG A 231 -22.16 19.53 -0.69
N MET A 232 -21.65 18.30 -0.58
CA MET A 232 -21.25 17.73 0.70
C MET A 232 -19.80 18.08 1.08
N GLY A 233 -19.11 18.86 0.24
CA GLY A 233 -17.76 19.34 0.40
C GLY A 233 -17.10 19.64 -0.94
N ILE A 234 -15.82 19.95 -0.88
CA ILE A 234 -14.94 20.23 -2.02
C ILE A 234 -13.82 19.19 -2.08
N ALA A 235 -13.15 19.06 -3.22
CA ALA A 235 -12.03 18.12 -3.35
C ALA A 235 -10.89 18.71 -4.17
N ALA A 236 -9.69 18.14 -4.02
CA ALA A 236 -8.55 18.43 -4.88
C ALA A 236 -8.14 17.13 -5.58
N LEU A 237 -8.24 17.09 -6.90
CA LEU A 237 -8.06 15.90 -7.70
C LEU A 237 -7.16 16.18 -8.91
N PRO A 238 -6.42 15.17 -9.42
CA PRO A 238 -5.70 15.29 -10.69
C PRO A 238 -6.62 15.69 -11.84
N HIS A 239 -6.11 16.51 -12.77
CA HIS A 239 -6.90 17.06 -13.87
C HIS A 239 -7.60 15.99 -14.72
N TRP A 240 -6.94 14.85 -15.00
CA TRP A 240 -7.53 13.76 -15.79
C TRP A 240 -8.77 13.13 -15.14
N VAL A 241 -8.87 13.20 -13.80
CA VAL A 241 -10.06 12.73 -13.09
C VAL A 241 -11.25 13.64 -13.39
N VAL A 242 -10.99 14.95 -13.41
CA VAL A 242 -12.02 15.99 -13.52
C VAL A 242 -12.53 16.11 -14.96
N GLU A 243 -11.63 16.03 -15.95
CA GLU A 243 -11.98 16.19 -17.36
C GLU A 243 -13.10 15.26 -17.87
N SER A 244 -13.18 14.06 -17.30
CA SER A 244 -14.23 13.09 -17.67
C SER A 244 -15.62 13.49 -17.16
N PHE A 245 -15.69 14.39 -16.17
CA PHE A 245 -16.92 14.86 -15.54
C PHE A 245 -17.29 16.30 -15.93
N GLU A 246 -16.35 17.11 -16.40
CA GLU A 246 -16.62 18.48 -16.90
C GLU A 246 -17.50 18.50 -18.16
N ARG A 247 -17.63 17.38 -18.87
CA ARG A 247 -18.38 17.25 -20.12
C ARG A 247 -19.81 16.75 -19.93
N GLN A 248 -20.24 16.52 -18.70
CA GLN A 248 -21.60 16.10 -18.35
C GLN A 248 -22.34 17.23 -17.64
#